data_37ee9c830baa3b59bf8b23a6ca5930f6
#
_entry.id   37ee9c830baa3b59bf8b23a6ca5930f6
#
_cell.length_a   1.000
_cell.length_b   1.000
_cell.length_c   1.000
_cell.angle_alpha   90.00
_cell.angle_beta   90.00
_cell.angle_gamma   90.00
#
_symmetry.space_group_name_H-M   'P 1'
#
loop_
_entity.id
_entity.type
_entity.pdbx_description
1 polymer ?
#
loop_
_entity_poly.entity_id
_entity_poly.type
_entity_poly.pdbx_seq_one_letter_code
_entity_poly.pdbx_strand_id
1 'polypeptide(L)'
;MLASAGIAGTIGRALLLVGFICSVFGAFAAITGVRNNEPRVIRLVSRFATMAFVAAVGAFAVMEYAMITRDFSLAYVQKVGSWSTPALYNFAAVWSALEGSILMWVLILAGYTVAVCFWMRKRLSESLAALAMAVMMIVLAFFFLVSFFPANPFAAGAPGVLDGPGPNPLLQNHILVMFHPPILYLGYVGVTVPFAFAIAALVTGRVGEGWLIATRRWSLFAWGFLTFGIALGSWWSYEVLGWSGVWAWDPVENASLLPWITGTAYIHSVLVQERRGMLRVWNISLLVATFSLTILGTFLTRSGVLNSVHAFSESGIGAWFLAFFAVVLIVSVFLIGWRGDKLRSPGVIDSPLSREAAFLANNVLFAVFAFIVLLGTVFPLIIEALQDRQIAVGEPFFNRLTVPIGIALLTLMSIAPVLPWRKASAETLQTRLFWPMWSGIAALVASLALGAYGLAPLLTFTLGGVSGGAALR
;
A
#
# COMPACT_ATOMS: atom_id res chain seq x y z
N MET A 1 -4.31 2.32 -42.36
CA MET A 1 -3.58 1.11 -41.97
C MET A 1 -3.42 1.14 -40.46
N LEU A 2 -4.03 0.20 -39.73
CA LEU A 2 -3.75 0.05 -38.29
C LEU A 2 -2.28 -0.36 -38.17
N ALA A 3 -1.47 0.47 -37.48
CA ALA A 3 -0.09 0.13 -37.20
C ALA A 3 -0.07 -1.20 -36.44
N SER A 4 0.66 -2.20 -36.93
CA SER A 4 0.83 -3.44 -36.21
C SER A 4 1.81 -3.18 -35.06
N ALA A 5 1.41 -3.43 -33.84
CA ALA A 5 2.37 -3.55 -32.75
C ALA A 5 3.38 -4.63 -33.16
N GLY A 6 4.66 -4.34 -33.17
CA GLY A 6 5.71 -5.27 -33.59
C GLY A 6 5.65 -6.61 -32.81
N ILE A 7 6.62 -7.47 -33.00
CA ILE A 7 6.68 -8.78 -32.32
C ILE A 7 6.59 -8.62 -30.81
N ALA A 8 7.26 -7.61 -30.24
CA ALA A 8 7.21 -7.31 -28.79
C ALA A 8 5.77 -7.02 -28.32
N GLY A 9 5.01 -6.21 -29.07
CA GLY A 9 3.62 -5.90 -28.74
C GLY A 9 2.72 -7.12 -28.78
N THR A 10 2.89 -7.99 -29.77
CA THR A 10 2.10 -9.23 -29.89
C THR A 10 2.39 -10.20 -28.74
N ILE A 11 3.68 -10.44 -28.45
CA ILE A 11 4.09 -11.34 -27.36
C ILE A 11 3.64 -10.78 -26.00
N GLY A 12 3.87 -9.49 -25.74
CA GLY A 12 3.49 -8.87 -24.48
C GLY A 12 1.98 -8.95 -24.21
N ARG A 13 1.14 -8.65 -25.21
CA ARG A 13 -0.33 -8.79 -25.10
C ARG A 13 -0.76 -10.24 -24.88
N ALA A 14 -0.15 -11.20 -25.57
CA ALA A 14 -0.44 -12.63 -25.37
C ALA A 14 -0.11 -13.06 -23.93
N LEU A 15 1.02 -12.61 -23.37
CA LEU A 15 1.41 -12.90 -21.99
C LEU A 15 0.44 -12.28 -20.98
N LEU A 16 -0.01 -11.03 -21.17
CA LEU A 16 -1.04 -10.44 -20.33
C LEU A 16 -2.35 -11.23 -20.35
N LEU A 17 -2.78 -11.69 -21.52
CA LEU A 17 -3.98 -12.51 -21.66
C LEU A 17 -3.82 -13.88 -20.97
N VAL A 18 -2.69 -14.55 -21.15
CA VAL A 18 -2.38 -15.82 -20.47
C VAL A 18 -2.38 -15.63 -18.95
N GLY A 19 -1.75 -14.57 -18.44
CA GLY A 19 -1.75 -14.23 -17.01
C GLY A 19 -3.16 -14.00 -16.47
N PHE A 20 -4.00 -13.28 -17.19
CA PHE A 20 -5.42 -13.07 -16.87
C PHE A 20 -6.18 -14.40 -16.80
N ILE A 21 -6.11 -15.22 -17.84
CA ILE A 21 -6.79 -16.53 -17.91
C ILE A 21 -6.35 -17.42 -16.76
N CYS A 22 -5.04 -17.51 -16.49
CA CYS A 22 -4.51 -18.31 -15.39
C CYS A 22 -5.01 -17.79 -14.02
N SER A 23 -5.12 -16.47 -13.85
CA SER A 23 -5.62 -15.88 -12.61
C SER A 23 -7.10 -16.23 -12.40
N VAL A 24 -7.93 -16.14 -13.43
CA VAL A 24 -9.36 -16.50 -13.37
C VAL A 24 -9.54 -17.99 -13.06
N PHE A 25 -8.84 -18.88 -13.78
CA PHE A 25 -8.95 -20.32 -13.55
C PHE A 25 -8.35 -20.73 -12.19
N GLY A 26 -7.31 -20.05 -11.72
CA GLY A 26 -6.76 -20.28 -10.38
C GLY A 26 -7.76 -19.92 -9.28
N ALA A 27 -8.44 -18.77 -9.39
CA ALA A 27 -9.50 -18.38 -8.48
C ALA A 27 -10.66 -19.37 -8.49
N PHE A 28 -11.11 -19.77 -9.70
CA PHE A 28 -12.17 -20.75 -9.87
C PHE A 28 -11.82 -22.11 -9.27
N ALA A 29 -10.61 -22.61 -9.50
CA ALA A 29 -10.11 -23.86 -8.93
C ALA A 29 -10.07 -23.83 -7.39
N ALA A 30 -9.66 -22.71 -6.79
CA ALA A 30 -9.67 -22.55 -5.35
C ALA A 30 -11.08 -22.60 -4.76
N ILE A 31 -12.01 -21.84 -5.35
CA ILE A 31 -13.40 -21.75 -4.88
C ILE A 31 -14.14 -23.08 -5.04
N THR A 32 -14.09 -23.67 -6.24
CA THR A 32 -14.78 -24.94 -6.52
C THR A 32 -14.19 -26.11 -5.75
N GLY A 33 -12.85 -26.16 -5.64
CA GLY A 33 -12.18 -27.19 -4.86
C GLY A 33 -12.53 -27.16 -3.38
N VAL A 34 -12.69 -25.95 -2.77
CA VAL A 34 -13.16 -25.80 -1.41
C VAL A 34 -14.64 -26.19 -1.29
N ARG A 35 -15.49 -25.70 -2.21
CA ARG A 35 -16.93 -26.00 -2.21
C ARG A 35 -17.23 -27.49 -2.31
N ASN A 36 -16.53 -28.20 -3.19
CA ASN A 36 -16.73 -29.62 -3.46
C ASN A 36 -15.86 -30.52 -2.59
N ASN A 37 -15.03 -29.92 -1.68
CA ASN A 37 -14.08 -30.66 -0.85
C ASN A 37 -13.10 -31.53 -1.68
N GLU A 38 -12.57 -30.97 -2.77
CA GLU A 38 -11.66 -31.64 -3.72
C GLU A 38 -10.21 -31.12 -3.62
N PRO A 39 -9.35 -31.71 -2.80
CA PRO A 39 -7.95 -31.25 -2.65
C PRO A 39 -7.12 -31.30 -3.94
N ARG A 40 -7.51 -32.18 -4.88
CA ARG A 40 -6.82 -32.26 -6.20
C ARG A 40 -7.04 -31.00 -7.01
N VAL A 41 -8.27 -30.47 -7.01
CA VAL A 41 -8.65 -29.24 -7.71
C VAL A 41 -7.96 -28.03 -7.07
N ILE A 42 -7.93 -27.97 -5.72
CA ILE A 42 -7.23 -26.90 -4.99
C ILE A 42 -5.74 -26.88 -5.35
N ARG A 43 -5.09 -28.02 -5.54
CA ARG A 43 -3.67 -28.07 -5.94
C ARG A 43 -3.37 -27.45 -7.31
N LEU A 44 -4.37 -27.33 -8.20
CA LEU A 44 -4.20 -26.64 -9.48
C LEU A 44 -3.92 -25.15 -9.32
N VAL A 45 -4.35 -24.55 -8.20
CA VAL A 45 -4.08 -23.14 -7.87
C VAL A 45 -2.58 -22.83 -7.94
N SER A 46 -1.73 -23.75 -7.45
CA SER A 46 -0.28 -23.54 -7.50
C SER A 46 0.27 -23.49 -8.93
N ARG A 47 -0.28 -24.31 -9.81
CA ARG A 47 0.12 -24.31 -11.23
C ARG A 47 -0.32 -23.03 -11.93
N PHE A 48 -1.58 -22.62 -11.74
CA PHE A 48 -2.10 -21.37 -12.29
C PHE A 48 -1.38 -20.14 -11.74
N ALA A 49 -1.09 -20.09 -10.44
CA ALA A 49 -0.30 -19.01 -9.84
C ALA A 49 1.11 -18.91 -10.43
N THR A 50 1.78 -20.06 -10.62
CA THR A 50 3.10 -20.11 -11.25
C THR A 50 3.05 -19.66 -12.71
N MET A 51 2.06 -20.13 -13.48
CA MET A 51 1.89 -19.72 -14.88
C MET A 51 1.59 -18.22 -15.00
N ALA A 52 0.73 -17.66 -14.12
CA ALA A 52 0.45 -16.24 -14.07
C ALA A 52 1.72 -15.43 -13.73
N PHE A 53 2.54 -15.91 -12.81
CA PHE A 53 3.82 -15.28 -12.48
C PHE A 53 4.82 -15.33 -13.64
N VAL A 54 4.97 -16.47 -14.30
CA VAL A 54 5.83 -16.60 -15.49
C VAL A 54 5.35 -15.65 -16.61
N ALA A 55 4.03 -15.54 -16.81
CA ALA A 55 3.45 -14.61 -17.76
C ALA A 55 3.74 -13.14 -17.38
N ALA A 56 3.65 -12.77 -16.09
CA ALA A 56 3.99 -11.44 -15.61
C ALA A 56 5.46 -11.11 -15.80
N VAL A 57 6.36 -12.03 -15.44
CA VAL A 57 7.81 -11.89 -15.66
C VAL A 57 8.12 -11.76 -17.15
N GLY A 58 7.51 -12.58 -17.99
CA GLY A 58 7.69 -12.53 -19.44
C GLY A 58 7.21 -11.20 -20.03
N ALA A 59 6.02 -10.72 -19.62
CA ALA A 59 5.49 -9.43 -20.08
C ALA A 59 6.39 -8.27 -19.66
N PHE A 60 6.86 -8.26 -18.41
CA PHE A 60 7.78 -7.24 -17.92
C PHE A 60 9.12 -7.28 -18.67
N ALA A 61 9.69 -8.47 -18.89
CA ALA A 61 10.92 -8.64 -19.65
C ALA A 61 10.80 -8.18 -21.11
N VAL A 62 9.65 -8.44 -21.76
CA VAL A 62 9.38 -7.95 -23.13
C VAL A 62 9.33 -6.43 -23.15
N MET A 63 8.72 -5.78 -22.14
CA MET A 63 8.69 -4.32 -22.06
C MET A 63 10.07 -3.74 -21.80
N GLU A 64 10.85 -4.34 -20.89
CA GLU A 64 12.26 -3.94 -20.68
C GLU A 64 13.09 -4.07 -21.96
N TYR A 65 12.93 -5.18 -22.68
CA TYR A 65 13.59 -5.38 -23.96
C TYR A 65 13.19 -4.28 -24.96
N ALA A 66 11.91 -3.96 -25.08
CA ALA A 66 11.42 -2.90 -25.97
C ALA A 66 11.97 -1.51 -25.58
N MET A 67 12.08 -1.21 -24.29
CA MET A 67 12.69 0.04 -23.81
C MET A 67 14.19 0.09 -24.10
N ILE A 68 14.93 -0.97 -23.83
CA ILE A 68 16.39 -1.04 -24.05
C ILE A 68 16.71 -0.93 -25.55
N THR A 69 15.98 -1.61 -26.41
CA THR A 69 16.16 -1.59 -27.87
C THR A 69 15.51 -0.38 -28.52
N ARG A 70 14.76 0.42 -27.76
CA ARG A 70 14.01 1.59 -28.25
C ARG A 70 13.06 1.23 -29.37
N ASP A 71 12.25 0.18 -29.15
CA ASP A 71 11.24 -0.29 -30.10
C ASP A 71 10.06 0.68 -30.18
N PHE A 72 10.23 1.76 -30.94
CA PHE A 72 9.19 2.77 -31.16
C PHE A 72 7.97 2.26 -31.94
N SER A 73 7.87 0.98 -32.24
CA SER A 73 6.60 0.39 -32.69
C SER A 73 5.52 0.37 -31.61
N LEU A 74 5.93 0.52 -30.31
CA LEU A 74 5.04 0.57 -29.16
C LEU A 74 4.75 2.02 -28.74
N ALA A 75 3.48 2.32 -28.47
CA ALA A 75 3.04 3.64 -28.00
C ALA A 75 3.71 4.03 -26.67
N TYR A 76 3.92 3.05 -25.77
CA TYR A 76 4.60 3.30 -24.50
C TYR A 76 6.05 3.76 -24.70
N VAL A 77 6.79 3.12 -25.59
CA VAL A 77 8.17 3.51 -25.90
C VAL A 77 8.21 4.88 -26.55
N GLN A 78 7.24 5.21 -27.42
CA GLN A 78 7.11 6.56 -27.99
C GLN A 78 6.84 7.62 -26.94
N LYS A 79 6.13 7.26 -25.85
CA LYS A 79 5.74 8.19 -24.78
C LYS A 79 6.88 8.49 -23.79
N VAL A 80 7.70 7.50 -23.44
CA VAL A 80 8.69 7.62 -22.36
C VAL A 80 10.11 7.21 -22.76
N GLY A 81 10.31 6.67 -23.97
CA GLY A 81 11.63 6.32 -24.49
C GLY A 81 12.28 7.50 -25.20
N SER A 82 13.62 7.54 -25.21
CA SER A 82 14.39 8.46 -26.06
C SER A 82 15.81 7.93 -26.25
N TRP A 83 16.41 8.25 -27.40
CA TRP A 83 17.83 7.98 -27.64
C TRP A 83 18.74 8.81 -26.74
N SER A 84 18.30 9.98 -26.30
CA SER A 84 19.03 10.86 -25.39
C SER A 84 19.00 10.40 -23.91
N THR A 85 18.06 9.52 -23.54
CA THR A 85 17.95 9.02 -22.17
C THR A 85 19.10 8.05 -21.84
N PRO A 86 19.92 8.30 -20.79
CA PRO A 86 20.98 7.38 -20.38
C PRO A 86 20.44 5.99 -20.07
N ALA A 87 21.21 4.93 -20.36
CA ALA A 87 20.76 3.54 -20.28
C ALA A 87 20.16 3.14 -18.91
N LEU A 88 20.75 3.63 -17.82
CA LEU A 88 20.25 3.38 -16.46
C LEU A 88 18.83 3.92 -16.27
N TYR A 89 18.59 5.14 -16.71
CA TYR A 89 17.28 5.79 -16.56
C TYR A 89 16.27 5.29 -17.60
N ASN A 90 16.74 4.83 -18.75
CA ASN A 90 15.90 4.17 -19.74
C ASN A 90 15.34 2.83 -19.22
N PHE A 91 16.13 2.07 -18.45
CA PHE A 91 15.64 0.91 -17.70
C PHE A 91 14.52 1.30 -16.72
N ALA A 92 14.75 2.35 -15.90
CA ALA A 92 13.73 2.83 -14.96
C ALA A 92 12.49 3.41 -15.65
N ALA A 93 12.59 3.81 -16.91
CA ALA A 93 11.46 4.37 -17.65
C ALA A 93 10.30 3.40 -17.84
N VAL A 94 10.51 2.07 -17.66
CA VAL A 94 9.42 1.08 -17.69
C VAL A 94 8.34 1.38 -16.66
N TRP A 95 8.66 1.95 -15.50
CA TRP A 95 7.67 2.31 -14.48
C TRP A 95 7.42 3.82 -14.35
N SER A 96 7.95 4.62 -15.27
CA SER A 96 7.84 6.08 -15.21
C SER A 96 6.49 6.64 -15.64
N ALA A 97 5.63 5.84 -16.26
CA ALA A 97 4.29 6.23 -16.68
C ALA A 97 3.25 5.17 -16.29
N LEU A 98 1.97 5.48 -16.55
CA LEU A 98 0.83 4.71 -16.11
C LEU A 98 0.94 3.22 -16.45
N GLU A 99 1.04 2.91 -17.74
CA GLU A 99 0.89 1.57 -18.28
C GLU A 99 1.99 0.63 -17.72
N GLY A 100 3.21 1.11 -17.70
CA GLY A 100 4.35 0.35 -17.17
C GLY A 100 4.34 0.23 -15.65
N SER A 101 3.85 1.25 -14.93
CA SER A 101 3.69 1.18 -13.48
C SER A 101 2.63 0.15 -13.06
N ILE A 102 1.55 -0.02 -13.84
CA ILE A 102 0.56 -1.08 -13.62
C ILE A 102 1.15 -2.46 -13.97
N LEU A 103 1.98 -2.54 -15.02
CA LEU A 103 2.71 -3.78 -15.34
C LEU A 103 3.65 -4.21 -14.20
N MET A 104 4.34 -3.26 -13.56
CA MET A 104 5.15 -3.53 -12.36
C MET A 104 4.27 -4.00 -11.19
N TRP A 105 3.07 -3.42 -11.00
CA TRP A 105 2.10 -3.92 -10.01
C TRP A 105 1.74 -5.37 -10.27
N VAL A 106 1.39 -5.73 -11.52
CA VAL A 106 1.11 -7.12 -11.93
C VAL A 106 2.26 -8.05 -11.57
N LEU A 107 3.49 -7.66 -11.89
CA LEU A 107 4.69 -8.46 -11.59
C LEU A 107 4.85 -8.71 -10.09
N ILE A 108 4.76 -7.67 -9.27
CA ILE A 108 4.94 -7.76 -7.81
C ILE A 108 3.80 -8.58 -7.19
N LEU A 109 2.54 -8.35 -7.61
CA LEU A 109 1.40 -9.10 -7.10
C LEU A 109 1.44 -10.59 -7.48
N ALA A 110 1.84 -10.90 -8.71
CA ALA A 110 2.06 -12.28 -9.14
C ALA A 110 3.19 -12.94 -8.35
N GLY A 111 4.26 -12.20 -8.05
CA GLY A 111 5.35 -12.63 -7.17
C GLY A 111 4.86 -12.96 -5.75
N TYR A 112 4.07 -12.08 -5.13
CA TYR A 112 3.44 -12.35 -3.83
C TYR A 112 2.53 -13.58 -3.89
N THR A 113 1.74 -13.70 -4.96
CA THR A 113 0.80 -14.83 -5.12
C THR A 113 1.54 -16.17 -5.15
N VAL A 114 2.61 -16.27 -5.93
CA VAL A 114 3.45 -17.49 -5.97
C VAL A 114 4.17 -17.70 -4.64
N ALA A 115 4.73 -16.67 -4.04
CA ALA A 115 5.46 -16.77 -2.77
C ALA A 115 4.54 -17.28 -1.64
N VAL A 116 3.30 -16.74 -1.53
CA VAL A 116 2.30 -17.21 -0.57
C VAL A 116 1.87 -18.64 -0.88
N CYS A 117 1.63 -18.98 -2.15
CA CYS A 117 1.28 -20.34 -2.56
C CYS A 117 2.38 -21.35 -2.17
N PHE A 118 3.64 -21.01 -2.41
CA PHE A 118 4.78 -21.85 -2.03
C PHE A 118 4.92 -21.98 -0.51
N TRP A 119 4.75 -20.89 0.20
CA TRP A 119 4.79 -20.88 1.67
C TRP A 119 3.67 -21.74 2.27
N MET A 120 2.45 -21.67 1.69
CA MET A 120 1.30 -22.44 2.13
C MET A 120 1.21 -23.86 1.53
N ARG A 121 2.18 -24.33 0.74
CA ARG A 121 2.10 -25.57 -0.05
C ARG A 121 1.64 -26.81 0.74
N LYS A 122 2.02 -26.94 2.02
CA LYS A 122 1.62 -28.03 2.89
C LYS A 122 0.19 -27.88 3.44
N ARG A 123 -0.33 -26.66 3.44
CA ARG A 123 -1.63 -26.27 4.00
C ARG A 123 -2.60 -25.73 2.94
N LEU A 124 -2.23 -25.78 1.67
CA LEU A 124 -3.01 -25.21 0.58
C LEU A 124 -4.41 -25.80 0.48
N SER A 125 -4.60 -27.08 0.86
CA SER A 125 -5.90 -27.75 0.90
C SER A 125 -6.81 -27.28 2.05
N GLU A 126 -6.30 -26.55 3.03
CA GLU A 126 -7.13 -25.93 4.05
C GLU A 126 -7.99 -24.82 3.43
N SER A 127 -9.29 -24.79 3.75
CA SER A 127 -10.23 -23.82 3.16
C SER A 127 -9.82 -22.36 3.34
N LEU A 128 -9.19 -22.01 4.48
CA LEU A 128 -8.68 -20.66 4.70
C LEU A 128 -7.58 -20.29 3.70
N ALA A 129 -6.59 -21.17 3.52
CA ALA A 129 -5.47 -20.92 2.61
C ALA A 129 -5.94 -20.90 1.14
N ALA A 130 -6.78 -21.86 0.76
CA ALA A 130 -7.31 -21.93 -0.62
C ALA A 130 -8.14 -20.69 -0.97
N LEU A 131 -9.01 -20.22 -0.07
CA LEU A 131 -9.83 -19.03 -0.32
C LEU A 131 -9.01 -17.73 -0.24
N ALA A 132 -7.96 -17.66 0.58
CA ALA A 132 -7.02 -16.54 0.52
C ALA A 132 -6.33 -16.48 -0.85
N MET A 133 -5.90 -17.63 -1.38
CA MET A 133 -5.37 -17.69 -2.74
C MET A 133 -6.40 -17.30 -3.79
N ALA A 134 -7.68 -17.68 -3.63
CA ALA A 134 -8.76 -17.23 -4.54
C ALA A 134 -8.86 -15.70 -4.57
N VAL A 135 -8.86 -15.05 -3.42
CA VAL A 135 -8.89 -13.58 -3.33
C VAL A 135 -7.68 -12.96 -4.01
N MET A 136 -6.47 -13.47 -3.75
CA MET A 136 -5.25 -12.98 -4.41
C MET A 136 -5.32 -13.13 -5.93
N MET A 137 -5.81 -14.27 -6.44
CA MET A 137 -5.97 -14.52 -7.86
C MET A 137 -7.05 -13.62 -8.49
N ILE A 138 -8.13 -13.29 -7.78
CA ILE A 138 -9.16 -12.34 -8.24
C ILE A 138 -8.55 -10.92 -8.36
N VAL A 139 -7.80 -10.48 -7.37
CA VAL A 139 -7.11 -9.18 -7.42
C VAL A 139 -6.09 -9.17 -8.57
N LEU A 140 -5.32 -10.24 -8.74
CA LEU A 140 -4.35 -10.38 -9.82
C LEU A 140 -5.03 -10.37 -11.21
N ALA A 141 -6.18 -11.05 -11.36
CA ALA A 141 -6.97 -11.02 -12.59
C ALA A 141 -7.43 -9.60 -12.93
N PHE A 142 -7.87 -8.81 -11.93
CA PHE A 142 -8.22 -7.40 -12.14
C PHE A 142 -7.04 -6.60 -12.71
N PHE A 143 -5.85 -6.72 -12.14
CA PHE A 143 -4.69 -5.97 -12.61
C PHE A 143 -4.20 -6.43 -13.99
N PHE A 144 -4.25 -7.71 -14.31
CA PHE A 144 -4.00 -8.19 -15.68
C PHE A 144 -5.03 -7.63 -16.67
N LEU A 145 -6.31 -7.60 -16.29
CA LEU A 145 -7.39 -7.07 -17.12
C LEU A 145 -7.18 -5.58 -17.41
N VAL A 146 -6.83 -4.81 -16.39
CA VAL A 146 -6.52 -3.38 -16.54
C VAL A 146 -5.30 -3.17 -17.43
N SER A 147 -4.24 -3.98 -17.29
CA SER A 147 -3.06 -3.93 -18.14
C SER A 147 -3.34 -4.39 -19.57
N PHE A 148 -4.38 -5.20 -19.82
CA PHE A 148 -4.72 -5.67 -21.13
C PHE A 148 -5.60 -4.67 -21.92
N PHE A 149 -6.50 -3.95 -21.24
CA PHE A 149 -7.46 -3.02 -21.85
C PHE A 149 -7.09 -1.55 -21.67
N PRO A 150 -7.42 -0.86 -20.54
CA PRO A 150 -7.26 0.59 -20.45
C PRO A 150 -5.81 1.07 -20.29
N ALA A 151 -4.94 0.26 -19.69
CA ALA A 151 -3.54 0.60 -19.45
C ALA A 151 -2.60 -0.38 -20.15
N ASN A 152 -2.80 -0.55 -21.46
CA ASN A 152 -2.05 -1.53 -22.25
C ASN A 152 -0.67 -1.00 -22.67
N PRO A 153 0.43 -1.48 -22.04
CA PRO A 153 1.77 -1.02 -22.38
C PRO A 153 2.24 -1.49 -23.76
N PHE A 154 1.57 -2.50 -24.35
CA PHE A 154 1.88 -3.10 -25.63
C PHE A 154 0.97 -2.60 -26.77
N ALA A 155 0.35 -1.44 -26.61
CA ALA A 155 -0.42 -0.80 -27.66
C ALA A 155 0.50 -0.37 -28.80
N ALA A 156 0.02 -0.48 -30.06
CA ALA A 156 0.76 -0.03 -31.22
C ALA A 156 0.97 1.48 -31.19
N GLY A 157 2.17 1.91 -31.47
CA GLY A 157 2.53 3.31 -31.61
C GLY A 157 2.11 3.91 -32.96
N ALA A 158 2.25 5.21 -33.09
CA ALA A 158 2.07 5.91 -34.35
C ALA A 158 3.18 5.51 -35.34
N PRO A 159 2.87 5.34 -36.63
CA PRO A 159 3.88 5.00 -37.64
C PRO A 159 4.87 6.14 -37.87
N GLY A 160 6.13 5.81 -38.13
CA GLY A 160 7.17 6.79 -38.49
C GLY A 160 7.80 7.54 -37.33
N VAL A 161 7.45 7.26 -36.09
CA VAL A 161 8.11 7.83 -34.92
C VAL A 161 9.43 7.08 -34.67
N LEU A 162 10.55 7.78 -34.65
CA LEU A 162 11.90 7.24 -34.52
C LEU A 162 12.60 7.63 -33.21
N ASP A 163 12.00 8.54 -32.44
CA ASP A 163 12.44 8.97 -31.13
C ASP A 163 11.26 9.52 -30.33
N GLY A 164 11.39 9.59 -28.99
CA GLY A 164 10.39 10.14 -28.10
C GLY A 164 10.97 11.17 -27.14
N PRO A 165 10.13 11.78 -26.27
CA PRO A 165 10.55 12.85 -25.36
C PRO A 165 11.39 12.33 -24.16
N GLY A 166 11.44 11.02 -23.95
CA GLY A 166 11.96 10.44 -22.72
C GLY A 166 10.95 10.52 -21.54
N PRO A 167 11.30 10.01 -20.36
CA PRO A 167 10.47 10.13 -19.18
C PRO A 167 10.34 11.59 -18.73
N ASN A 168 9.35 11.88 -17.88
CA ASN A 168 9.14 13.21 -17.32
C ASN A 168 10.45 13.78 -16.73
N PRO A 169 10.81 15.03 -17.01
CA PRO A 169 12.05 15.66 -16.51
C PRO A 169 12.24 15.58 -14.99
N LEU A 170 11.17 15.59 -14.21
CA LEU A 170 11.23 15.40 -12.74
C LEU A 170 11.62 13.98 -12.32
N LEU A 171 11.53 12.99 -13.22
CA LEU A 171 11.91 11.61 -12.96
C LEU A 171 13.30 11.26 -13.48
N GLN A 172 13.81 12.07 -14.42
CA GLN A 172 15.08 11.79 -15.12
C GLN A 172 16.28 12.08 -14.22
N ASN A 173 17.35 11.32 -14.48
CA ASN A 173 18.70 11.59 -13.98
C ASN A 173 18.81 11.63 -12.44
N HIS A 174 17.86 11.07 -11.72
CA HIS A 174 17.92 10.94 -10.27
C HIS A 174 17.94 9.45 -9.87
N ILE A 175 18.90 9.08 -9.03
CA ILE A 175 19.09 7.65 -8.67
C ILE A 175 17.88 7.04 -7.96
N LEU A 176 17.08 7.83 -7.24
CA LEU A 176 15.91 7.33 -6.51
C LEU A 176 14.77 6.88 -7.44
N VAL A 177 14.76 7.25 -8.71
CA VAL A 177 13.80 6.69 -9.68
C VAL A 177 13.95 5.18 -9.84
N MET A 178 15.17 4.65 -9.59
CA MET A 178 15.44 3.21 -9.64
C MET A 178 14.91 2.46 -8.43
N PHE A 179 14.96 3.07 -7.25
CA PHE A 179 14.73 2.37 -5.98
C PHE A 179 13.38 2.71 -5.34
N HIS A 180 13.00 4.00 -5.30
CA HIS A 180 11.80 4.42 -4.60
C HIS A 180 10.52 3.76 -5.12
N PRO A 181 10.19 3.78 -6.44
CA PRO A 181 8.92 3.19 -6.89
C PRO A 181 8.85 1.68 -6.66
N PRO A 182 9.85 0.84 -7.02
CA PRO A 182 9.79 -0.59 -6.74
C PRO A 182 9.66 -0.92 -5.24
N ILE A 183 10.38 -0.20 -4.36
CA ILE A 183 10.33 -0.39 -2.91
C ILE A 183 8.95 0.00 -2.37
N LEU A 184 8.40 1.14 -2.81
CA LEU A 184 7.06 1.58 -2.44
C LEU A 184 6.00 0.54 -2.86
N TYR A 185 6.09 0.02 -4.09
CA TYR A 185 5.17 -0.99 -4.60
C TYR A 185 5.27 -2.32 -3.85
N LEU A 186 6.44 -2.75 -3.41
CA LEU A 186 6.56 -3.93 -2.54
C LEU A 186 5.72 -3.77 -1.27
N GLY A 187 5.72 -2.59 -0.66
CA GLY A 187 4.86 -2.31 0.48
C GLY A 187 3.39 -2.21 0.11
N TYR A 188 3.09 -1.38 -0.86
CA TYR A 188 1.74 -1.01 -1.28
C TYR A 188 0.93 -2.22 -1.78
N VAL A 189 1.51 -3.02 -2.67
CA VAL A 189 0.92 -4.26 -3.21
C VAL A 189 0.90 -5.38 -2.17
N GLY A 190 1.91 -5.43 -1.30
CA GLY A 190 2.06 -6.46 -0.28
C GLY A 190 0.90 -6.54 0.72
N VAL A 191 0.17 -5.43 0.93
CA VAL A 191 -1.06 -5.40 1.77
C VAL A 191 -2.14 -6.35 1.24
N THR A 192 -2.12 -6.72 -0.04
CA THR A 192 -3.04 -7.69 -0.62
C THR A 192 -2.99 -9.04 0.10
N VAL A 193 -1.83 -9.47 0.59
CA VAL A 193 -1.68 -10.75 1.28
C VAL A 193 -2.51 -10.82 2.57
N PRO A 194 -2.27 -9.97 3.59
CA PRO A 194 -3.07 -10.02 4.81
C PRO A 194 -4.56 -9.71 4.55
N PHE A 195 -4.90 -8.83 3.60
CA PHE A 195 -6.27 -8.59 3.19
C PHE A 195 -6.95 -9.86 2.67
N ALA A 196 -6.30 -10.61 1.79
CA ALA A 196 -6.85 -11.85 1.24
C ALA A 196 -7.14 -12.90 2.33
N PHE A 197 -6.26 -13.02 3.32
CA PHE A 197 -6.49 -13.89 4.47
C PHE A 197 -7.62 -13.39 5.38
N ALA A 198 -7.78 -12.08 5.56
CA ALA A 198 -8.91 -11.52 6.32
C ALA A 198 -10.26 -11.83 5.64
N ILE A 199 -10.36 -11.65 4.33
CA ILE A 199 -11.55 -12.01 3.56
C ILE A 199 -11.82 -13.52 3.65
N ALA A 200 -10.79 -14.35 3.49
CA ALA A 200 -10.93 -15.80 3.63
C ALA A 200 -11.37 -16.21 5.07
N ALA A 201 -10.87 -15.53 6.10
CA ALA A 201 -11.29 -15.74 7.49
C ALA A 201 -12.77 -15.40 7.71
N LEU A 202 -13.22 -14.28 7.12
CA LEU A 202 -14.64 -13.89 7.14
C LEU A 202 -15.52 -14.91 6.41
N VAL A 203 -15.14 -15.33 5.20
CA VAL A 203 -15.91 -16.31 4.42
C VAL A 203 -16.01 -17.65 5.15
N THR A 204 -14.90 -18.15 5.69
CA THR A 204 -14.88 -19.42 6.43
C THR A 204 -15.43 -19.34 7.85
N GLY A 205 -15.60 -18.12 8.38
CA GLY A 205 -15.98 -17.87 9.78
C GLY A 205 -14.88 -18.22 10.79
N ARG A 206 -13.62 -18.37 10.34
CA ARG A 206 -12.43 -18.61 11.17
C ARG A 206 -11.76 -17.31 11.56
N VAL A 207 -12.48 -16.46 12.29
CA VAL A 207 -12.06 -15.09 12.63
C VAL A 207 -11.21 -14.99 13.92
N GLY A 208 -10.75 -16.11 14.45
CA GLY A 208 -9.81 -16.16 15.59
C GLY A 208 -8.38 -15.77 15.17
N GLU A 209 -7.43 -15.99 16.08
CA GLU A 209 -6.04 -15.50 15.94
C GLU A 209 -5.21 -16.25 14.87
N GLY A 210 -5.65 -17.41 14.42
CA GLY A 210 -4.85 -18.27 13.51
C GLY A 210 -4.47 -17.62 12.18
N TRP A 211 -5.36 -16.83 11.58
CA TRP A 211 -5.06 -16.13 10.35
C TRP A 211 -4.10 -14.93 10.56
N LEU A 212 -4.17 -14.27 11.72
CA LEU A 212 -3.27 -13.19 12.11
C LEU A 212 -1.84 -13.69 12.25
N ILE A 213 -1.65 -14.81 12.97
CA ILE A 213 -0.34 -15.45 13.13
C ILE A 213 0.23 -15.84 11.76
N ALA A 214 -0.62 -16.41 10.90
CA ALA A 214 -0.24 -16.79 9.56
C ALA A 214 0.23 -15.59 8.71
N THR A 215 -0.40 -14.43 8.83
CA THR A 215 -0.08 -13.26 8.00
C THR A 215 0.91 -12.28 8.62
N ARG A 216 1.30 -12.46 9.87
CA ARG A 216 2.13 -11.51 10.63
C ARG A 216 3.38 -11.05 9.89
N ARG A 217 4.16 -12.01 9.34
CA ARG A 217 5.39 -11.68 8.61
C ARG A 217 5.10 -10.90 7.33
N TRP A 218 4.03 -11.23 6.64
CA TRP A 218 3.62 -10.53 5.42
C TRP A 218 3.16 -9.11 5.71
N SER A 219 2.40 -8.91 6.79
CA SER A 219 1.96 -7.59 7.24
C SER A 219 3.14 -6.69 7.60
N LEU A 220 4.10 -7.22 8.37
CA LEU A 220 5.31 -6.48 8.75
C LEU A 220 6.21 -6.19 7.56
N PHE A 221 6.34 -7.14 6.63
CA PHE A 221 7.10 -6.95 5.41
C PHE A 221 6.49 -5.84 4.55
N ALA A 222 5.19 -5.90 4.28
CA ALA A 222 4.49 -4.88 3.52
C ALA A 222 4.59 -3.49 4.18
N TRP A 223 4.35 -3.41 5.48
CA TRP A 223 4.46 -2.16 6.24
C TRP A 223 5.89 -1.61 6.25
N GLY A 224 6.89 -2.46 6.43
CA GLY A 224 8.30 -2.06 6.42
C GLY A 224 8.74 -1.50 5.08
N PHE A 225 8.38 -2.15 3.97
CA PHE A 225 8.67 -1.66 2.62
C PHE A 225 7.88 -0.39 2.28
N LEU A 226 6.63 -0.28 2.73
CA LEU A 226 5.84 0.95 2.57
C LEU A 226 6.47 2.12 3.34
N THR A 227 6.90 1.89 4.58
CA THR A 227 7.62 2.89 5.40
C THR A 227 8.90 3.36 4.72
N PHE A 228 9.72 2.40 4.25
CA PHE A 228 10.97 2.72 3.58
C PHE A 228 10.73 3.41 2.24
N GLY A 229 9.71 2.98 1.49
CA GLY A 229 9.30 3.61 0.24
C GLY A 229 8.88 5.08 0.44
N ILE A 230 8.06 5.36 1.47
CA ILE A 230 7.66 6.74 1.80
C ILE A 230 8.88 7.59 2.19
N ALA A 231 9.79 7.05 3.02
CA ALA A 231 11.01 7.76 3.41
C ALA A 231 11.91 8.11 2.21
N LEU A 232 12.07 7.17 1.27
CA LEU A 232 12.81 7.44 0.02
C LEU A 232 12.11 8.47 -0.86
N GLY A 233 10.78 8.45 -0.91
CA GLY A 233 9.98 9.44 -1.62
C GLY A 233 10.10 10.83 -1.02
N SER A 234 10.09 10.94 0.31
CA SER A 234 10.32 12.20 1.02
C SER A 234 11.72 12.76 0.74
N TRP A 235 12.74 11.92 0.71
CA TRP A 235 14.08 12.34 0.32
C TRP A 235 14.12 12.80 -1.15
N TRP A 236 13.50 12.04 -2.07
CA TRP A 236 13.45 12.43 -3.47
C TRP A 236 12.69 13.75 -3.69
N SER A 237 11.56 13.95 -3.00
CA SER A 237 10.80 15.20 -2.99
C SER A 237 11.68 16.39 -2.59
N TYR A 238 12.48 16.23 -1.53
CA TYR A 238 13.40 17.28 -1.05
C TYR A 238 14.44 17.67 -2.10
N GLU A 239 14.98 16.71 -2.85
CA GLU A 239 16.05 16.99 -3.83
C GLU A 239 15.54 17.50 -5.17
N VAL A 240 14.33 17.10 -5.60
CA VAL A 240 13.86 17.30 -6.98
C VAL A 240 12.70 18.27 -7.07
N LEU A 241 11.82 18.35 -6.07
CA LEU A 241 10.61 19.14 -6.16
C LEU A 241 10.80 20.55 -5.58
N GLY A 242 10.12 21.52 -6.17
CA GLY A 242 10.39 22.95 -5.94
C GLY A 242 9.84 23.56 -4.64
N TRP A 243 9.21 22.77 -3.74
CA TRP A 243 8.67 23.31 -2.49
C TRP A 243 9.64 23.31 -1.31
N SER A 244 10.90 22.97 -1.53
CA SER A 244 11.97 23.04 -0.53
C SER A 244 11.71 22.26 0.75
N GLY A 245 10.99 21.14 0.69
CA GLY A 245 10.62 20.32 1.84
C GLY A 245 10.54 18.83 1.51
N VAL A 246 10.46 18.04 2.57
CA VAL A 246 10.34 16.58 2.48
C VAL A 246 8.88 16.11 2.31
N TRP A 247 7.89 17.02 2.50
CA TRP A 247 6.47 16.71 2.46
C TRP A 247 5.64 17.97 2.18
N ALA A 248 4.79 17.93 1.18
CA ALA A 248 3.94 19.07 0.78
C ALA A 248 2.44 18.81 0.91
N TRP A 249 2.02 17.68 1.47
CA TRP A 249 0.63 17.23 1.48
C TRP A 249 0.03 17.09 0.08
N ASP A 250 0.88 16.81 -0.91
CA ASP A 250 0.42 16.51 -2.26
C ASP A 250 -0.50 15.27 -2.25
N PRO A 251 -1.56 15.23 -3.07
CA PRO A 251 -2.46 14.08 -3.13
C PRO A 251 -1.78 12.73 -3.38
N VAL A 252 -0.65 12.69 -4.10
CA VAL A 252 0.11 11.46 -4.33
C VAL A 252 0.87 11.03 -3.07
N GLU A 253 1.44 11.97 -2.33
CA GLU A 253 2.03 11.72 -1.01
C GLU A 253 0.96 11.18 -0.06
N ASN A 254 -0.20 11.85 0.02
CA ASN A 254 -1.33 11.44 0.85
C ASN A 254 -1.84 10.04 0.47
N ALA A 255 -1.87 9.70 -0.82
CA ALA A 255 -2.28 8.37 -1.29
C ALA A 255 -1.39 7.24 -0.77
N SER A 256 -0.10 7.51 -0.52
CA SER A 256 0.82 6.55 0.09
C SER A 256 0.72 6.54 1.62
N LEU A 257 0.50 7.70 2.23
CA LEU A 257 0.41 7.89 3.68
C LEU A 257 -0.86 7.24 4.27
N LEU A 258 -1.99 7.34 3.61
CA LEU A 258 -3.27 6.82 4.09
C LEU A 258 -3.22 5.31 4.42
N PRO A 259 -2.78 4.40 3.52
CA PRO A 259 -2.63 2.98 3.86
C PRO A 259 -1.51 2.74 4.88
N TRP A 260 -0.49 3.59 4.97
CA TRP A 260 0.52 3.50 5.99
C TRP A 260 -0.03 3.79 7.39
N ILE A 261 -0.85 4.84 7.55
CA ILE A 261 -1.52 5.20 8.81
C ILE A 261 -2.42 4.06 9.29
N THR A 262 -3.31 3.58 8.42
CA THR A 262 -4.26 2.51 8.77
C THR A 262 -3.55 1.17 8.99
N GLY A 263 -2.51 0.88 8.22
CA GLY A 263 -1.65 -0.29 8.41
C GLY A 263 -0.87 -0.26 9.71
N THR A 264 -0.39 0.91 10.13
CA THR A 264 0.28 1.12 11.44
C THR A 264 -0.71 0.86 12.59
N ALA A 265 -1.91 1.44 12.50
CA ALA A 265 -2.97 1.18 13.47
C ALA A 265 -3.31 -0.32 13.54
N TYR A 266 -3.41 -1.01 12.39
CA TYR A 266 -3.64 -2.46 12.31
C TYR A 266 -2.55 -3.26 13.03
N ILE A 267 -1.27 -2.98 12.78
CA ILE A 267 -0.14 -3.70 13.41
C ILE A 267 -0.20 -3.56 14.94
N HIS A 268 -0.48 -2.37 15.45
CA HIS A 268 -0.61 -2.14 16.89
C HIS A 268 -1.84 -2.87 17.47
N SER A 269 -2.96 -2.82 16.78
CA SER A 269 -4.21 -3.42 17.21
C SER A 269 -4.16 -4.95 17.23
N VAL A 270 -3.44 -5.57 16.28
CA VAL A 270 -3.24 -7.03 16.23
C VAL A 270 -2.54 -7.54 17.48
N LEU A 271 -1.60 -6.79 18.05
CA LEU A 271 -0.93 -7.17 19.31
C LEU A 271 -1.92 -7.30 20.48
N VAL A 272 -2.94 -6.43 20.50
CA VAL A 272 -4.01 -6.50 21.50
C VAL A 272 -4.89 -7.73 21.29
N GLN A 273 -5.24 -8.02 20.03
CA GLN A 273 -6.02 -9.23 19.72
C GLN A 273 -5.27 -10.51 20.05
N GLU A 274 -3.98 -10.62 19.70
CA GLU A 274 -3.16 -11.79 19.99
C GLU A 274 -3.02 -12.06 21.51
N ARG A 275 -2.95 -10.99 22.31
CA ARG A 275 -2.73 -11.10 23.77
C ARG A 275 -3.99 -11.16 24.60
N ARG A 276 -5.07 -10.51 24.14
CA ARG A 276 -6.30 -10.27 24.90
C ARG A 276 -7.57 -10.77 24.22
N GLY A 277 -7.51 -11.22 22.97
CA GLY A 277 -8.66 -11.62 22.16
C GLY A 277 -9.62 -10.47 21.82
N MET A 278 -9.18 -9.21 22.00
CA MET A 278 -9.98 -8.00 21.81
C MET A 278 -9.80 -7.42 20.41
N LEU A 279 -10.65 -6.45 20.03
CA LEU A 279 -10.54 -5.62 18.83
C LEU A 279 -10.65 -6.39 17.48
N ARG A 280 -11.34 -7.52 17.43
CA ARG A 280 -11.47 -8.35 16.21
C ARG A 280 -12.11 -7.59 15.04
N VAL A 281 -13.24 -6.91 15.29
CA VAL A 281 -13.92 -6.08 14.27
C VAL A 281 -12.98 -4.97 13.79
N TRP A 282 -12.34 -4.29 14.74
CA TRP A 282 -11.45 -3.19 14.47
C TRP A 282 -10.28 -3.60 13.57
N ASN A 283 -9.63 -4.73 13.87
CA ASN A 283 -8.50 -5.24 13.09
C ASN A 283 -8.87 -5.57 11.66
N ILE A 284 -9.99 -6.25 11.46
CA ILE A 284 -10.48 -6.56 10.11
C ILE A 284 -10.85 -5.26 9.38
N SER A 285 -11.52 -4.32 10.04
CA SER A 285 -11.90 -3.04 9.44
C SER A 285 -10.68 -2.19 9.05
N LEU A 286 -9.65 -2.13 9.91
CA LEU A 286 -8.39 -1.44 9.59
C LEU A 286 -7.68 -2.06 8.39
N LEU A 287 -7.65 -3.38 8.32
CA LEU A 287 -7.00 -4.07 7.21
C LEU A 287 -7.77 -3.91 5.89
N VAL A 288 -9.10 -3.99 5.94
CA VAL A 288 -9.97 -3.66 4.80
C VAL A 288 -9.75 -2.21 4.37
N ALA A 289 -9.72 -1.26 5.31
CA ALA A 289 -9.43 0.13 5.02
C ALA A 289 -8.04 0.30 4.38
N THR A 290 -7.02 -0.37 4.93
CA THR A 290 -5.65 -0.30 4.39
C THR A 290 -5.60 -0.74 2.93
N PHE A 291 -6.19 -1.89 2.59
CA PHE A 291 -6.24 -2.37 1.22
C PHE A 291 -7.10 -1.47 0.33
N SER A 292 -8.28 -1.07 0.80
CA SER A 292 -9.17 -0.18 0.04
C SER A 292 -8.52 1.17 -0.27
N LEU A 293 -7.73 1.70 0.68
CA LEU A 293 -6.98 2.95 0.48
C LEU A 293 -5.82 2.80 -0.50
N THR A 294 -5.23 1.60 -0.68
CA THR A 294 -4.28 1.39 -1.77
C THR A 294 -4.96 1.45 -3.15
N ILE A 295 -6.16 0.91 -3.27
CA ILE A 295 -6.95 0.98 -4.51
C ILE A 295 -7.45 2.41 -4.78
N LEU A 296 -7.98 3.08 -3.75
CA LEU A 296 -8.39 4.49 -3.86
C LEU A 296 -7.20 5.39 -4.19
N GLY A 297 -6.05 5.20 -3.53
CA GLY A 297 -4.83 5.94 -3.82
C GLY A 297 -4.38 5.76 -5.27
N THR A 298 -4.48 4.54 -5.81
CA THR A 298 -4.18 4.27 -7.22
C THR A 298 -5.18 4.97 -8.14
N PHE A 299 -6.47 5.00 -7.79
CA PHE A 299 -7.47 5.82 -8.49
C PHE A 299 -7.06 7.30 -8.49
N LEU A 300 -6.78 7.88 -7.33
CA LEU A 300 -6.44 9.29 -7.18
C LEU A 300 -5.20 9.69 -7.99
N THR A 301 -4.18 8.84 -8.02
CA THR A 301 -2.88 9.12 -8.65
C THR A 301 -2.84 8.81 -10.14
N ARG A 302 -3.79 8.02 -10.69
CA ARG A 302 -3.73 7.49 -12.06
C ARG A 302 -4.93 7.85 -12.93
N SER A 303 -5.99 8.42 -12.36
CA SER A 303 -7.19 8.80 -13.12
C SER A 303 -7.09 10.18 -13.79
N GLY A 304 -6.12 11.00 -13.41
CA GLY A 304 -6.02 12.39 -13.86
C GLY A 304 -7.03 13.34 -13.20
N VAL A 305 -7.80 12.87 -12.22
CA VAL A 305 -8.82 13.70 -11.53
C VAL A 305 -8.22 14.68 -10.52
N LEU A 306 -6.94 14.54 -10.17
CA LEU A 306 -6.26 15.44 -9.25
C LEU A 306 -5.15 16.22 -9.95
N ASN A 307 -5.13 17.52 -9.77
CA ASN A 307 -4.00 18.36 -10.15
C ASN A 307 -2.86 18.13 -9.15
N SER A 308 -1.86 17.37 -9.56
CA SER A 308 -0.65 17.10 -8.79
C SER A 308 0.57 17.18 -9.68
N VAL A 309 1.68 17.70 -9.16
CA VAL A 309 2.98 17.66 -9.83
C VAL A 309 3.48 16.23 -10.07
N HIS A 310 2.92 15.26 -9.36
CA HIS A 310 3.18 13.83 -9.51
C HIS A 310 2.15 13.12 -10.43
N ALA A 311 1.16 13.83 -10.98
CA ALA A 311 0.19 13.24 -11.89
C ALA A 311 0.78 13.18 -13.31
N PHE A 312 1.23 12.01 -13.72
CA PHE A 312 1.91 11.82 -15.01
C PHE A 312 1.00 11.30 -16.13
N SER A 313 -0.33 11.23 -15.92
CA SER A 313 -1.23 10.73 -16.96
C SER A 313 -2.69 11.11 -16.74
N GLU A 314 -3.33 11.57 -17.78
CA GLU A 314 -4.79 11.59 -17.93
C GLU A 314 -5.21 10.27 -18.61
N SER A 315 -6.07 9.48 -17.99
CA SER A 315 -6.49 8.20 -18.59
C SER A 315 -7.87 7.76 -18.13
N GLY A 316 -8.58 7.05 -19.02
CA GLY A 316 -9.88 6.44 -18.72
C GLY A 316 -9.87 5.29 -17.70
N ILE A 317 -8.75 5.08 -17.00
CA ILE A 317 -8.56 4.00 -16.00
C ILE A 317 -9.37 4.23 -14.71
N GLY A 318 -9.74 5.48 -14.43
CA GLY A 318 -10.39 5.89 -13.19
C GLY A 318 -11.65 5.08 -12.89
N ALA A 319 -12.53 4.91 -13.88
CA ALA A 319 -13.78 4.16 -13.72
C ALA A 319 -13.54 2.68 -13.31
N TRP A 320 -12.48 2.05 -13.82
CA TRP A 320 -12.12 0.67 -13.49
C TRP A 320 -11.70 0.53 -12.03
N PHE A 321 -10.85 1.45 -11.55
CA PHE A 321 -10.41 1.45 -10.15
C PHE A 321 -11.53 1.81 -9.19
N LEU A 322 -12.40 2.76 -9.55
CA LEU A 322 -13.54 3.15 -8.72
C LEU A 322 -14.56 2.01 -8.61
N ALA A 323 -14.85 1.31 -9.71
CA ALA A 323 -15.71 0.13 -9.69
C ALA A 323 -15.11 -1.00 -8.84
N PHE A 324 -13.82 -1.27 -8.98
CA PHE A 324 -13.14 -2.28 -8.17
C PHE A 324 -13.11 -1.91 -6.68
N PHE A 325 -12.83 -0.65 -6.36
CA PHE A 325 -12.90 -0.11 -5.00
C PHE A 325 -14.29 -0.30 -4.38
N ALA A 326 -15.35 0.04 -5.13
CA ALA A 326 -16.72 -0.14 -4.68
C ALA A 326 -17.04 -1.62 -4.40
N VAL A 327 -16.65 -2.54 -5.29
CA VAL A 327 -16.81 -3.99 -5.09
C VAL A 327 -16.08 -4.46 -3.83
N VAL A 328 -14.83 -4.05 -3.64
CA VAL A 328 -14.05 -4.39 -2.44
C VAL A 328 -14.73 -3.92 -1.18
N LEU A 329 -15.21 -2.66 -1.13
CA LEU A 329 -15.90 -2.13 0.03
C LEU A 329 -17.23 -2.84 0.30
N ILE A 330 -18.09 -2.99 -0.71
CA ILE A 330 -19.40 -3.63 -0.56
C ILE A 330 -19.25 -5.06 -0.05
N VAL A 331 -18.38 -5.86 -0.67
CA VAL A 331 -18.12 -7.25 -0.26
C VAL A 331 -17.56 -7.30 1.14
N SER A 332 -16.60 -6.44 1.49
CA SER A 332 -15.97 -6.44 2.81
C SER A 332 -16.94 -6.04 3.92
N VAL A 333 -17.72 -4.97 3.72
CA VAL A 333 -18.74 -4.50 4.68
C VAL A 333 -19.81 -5.57 4.88
N PHE A 334 -20.30 -6.17 3.78
CA PHE A 334 -21.24 -7.28 3.84
C PHE A 334 -20.71 -8.45 4.65
N LEU A 335 -19.48 -8.89 4.40
CA LEU A 335 -18.86 -10.01 5.12
C LEU A 335 -18.64 -9.71 6.60
N ILE A 336 -18.23 -8.48 6.95
CA ILE A 336 -18.07 -8.05 8.35
C ILE A 336 -19.44 -8.07 9.04
N GLY A 337 -20.47 -7.52 8.43
CA GLY A 337 -21.84 -7.55 8.97
C GLY A 337 -22.36 -8.98 9.13
N TRP A 338 -22.18 -9.83 8.11
CA TRP A 338 -22.61 -11.24 8.16
C TRP A 338 -21.92 -12.04 9.28
N ARG A 339 -20.68 -11.69 9.64
CA ARG A 339 -19.91 -12.36 10.71
C ARG A 339 -19.91 -11.61 12.04
N GLY A 340 -20.71 -10.55 12.18
CA GLY A 340 -20.73 -9.67 13.34
C GLY A 340 -20.72 -10.39 14.68
N ASP A 341 -21.55 -11.43 14.84
CA ASP A 341 -21.61 -12.22 16.11
C ASP A 341 -20.30 -12.95 16.43
N LYS A 342 -19.62 -13.51 15.41
CA LYS A 342 -18.33 -14.21 15.59
C LYS A 342 -17.17 -13.23 15.85
N LEU A 343 -17.34 -11.98 15.50
CA LEU A 343 -16.36 -10.91 15.68
C LEU A 343 -16.47 -10.24 17.05
N ARG A 344 -17.53 -10.49 17.82
CA ARG A 344 -17.66 -9.96 19.19
C ARG A 344 -16.48 -10.42 20.05
N SER A 345 -15.90 -9.48 20.78
CA SER A 345 -14.78 -9.71 21.66
C SER A 345 -15.24 -9.66 23.12
N PRO A 346 -14.98 -10.69 23.93
CA PRO A 346 -15.43 -10.72 25.33
C PRO A 346 -14.56 -9.86 26.26
N GLY A 347 -13.43 -9.34 25.79
CA GLY A 347 -12.46 -8.61 26.61
C GLY A 347 -12.90 -7.19 26.96
N VAL A 348 -12.61 -6.76 28.18
CA VAL A 348 -12.81 -5.40 28.69
C VAL A 348 -11.45 -4.79 29.03
N ILE A 349 -11.32 -3.47 28.90
CA ILE A 349 -10.13 -2.72 29.31
C ILE A 349 -10.16 -2.59 30.84
N ASP A 350 -9.18 -3.18 31.52
CA ASP A 350 -9.14 -3.22 32.99
C ASP A 350 -8.73 -1.87 33.59
N SER A 351 -7.94 -1.06 32.88
CA SER A 351 -7.46 0.24 33.35
C SER A 351 -7.10 1.15 32.18
N PRO A 352 -7.35 2.47 32.27
CA PRO A 352 -6.86 3.46 31.30
C PRO A 352 -5.32 3.54 31.28
N LEU A 353 -4.64 3.21 32.38
CA LEU A 353 -3.18 3.11 32.45
C LEU A 353 -2.73 1.66 32.16
N SER A 354 -2.99 1.22 30.95
CA SER A 354 -2.62 -0.10 30.46
C SER A 354 -2.13 -0.02 29.03
N ARG A 355 -1.37 -1.04 28.59
CA ARG A 355 -0.90 -1.12 27.21
C ARG A 355 -2.07 -1.23 26.22
N GLU A 356 -3.13 -1.96 26.60
CA GLU A 356 -4.34 -2.11 25.78
C GLU A 356 -5.04 -0.77 25.56
N ALA A 357 -5.21 0.03 26.60
CA ALA A 357 -5.82 1.35 26.51
C ALA A 357 -4.97 2.30 25.66
N ALA A 358 -3.63 2.26 25.81
CA ALA A 358 -2.72 3.05 24.99
C ALA A 358 -2.81 2.66 23.50
N PHE A 359 -2.90 1.38 23.16
CA PHE A 359 -3.09 0.95 21.76
C PHE A 359 -4.47 1.33 21.22
N LEU A 360 -5.52 1.29 22.04
CA LEU A 360 -6.83 1.77 21.60
C LEU A 360 -6.81 3.28 21.33
N ALA A 361 -6.23 4.08 22.23
CA ALA A 361 -6.07 5.52 22.05
C ALA A 361 -5.25 5.84 20.78
N ASN A 362 -4.16 5.12 20.57
CA ASN A 362 -3.34 5.19 19.36
C ASN A 362 -4.16 4.90 18.09
N ASN A 363 -4.99 3.86 18.10
CA ASN A 363 -5.84 3.52 16.96
C ASN A 363 -6.88 4.59 16.65
N VAL A 364 -7.48 5.20 17.67
CA VAL A 364 -8.41 6.32 17.50
C VAL A 364 -7.68 7.53 16.88
N LEU A 365 -6.50 7.88 17.39
CA LEU A 365 -5.70 8.97 16.83
C LEU A 365 -5.32 8.72 15.36
N PHE A 366 -4.89 7.50 15.02
CA PHE A 366 -4.61 7.15 13.62
C PHE A 366 -5.86 7.17 12.74
N ALA A 367 -7.02 6.74 13.26
CA ALA A 367 -8.27 6.81 12.50
C ALA A 367 -8.68 8.26 12.22
N VAL A 368 -8.56 9.15 13.21
CA VAL A 368 -8.82 10.59 13.04
C VAL A 368 -7.81 11.20 12.08
N PHE A 369 -6.53 10.84 12.19
CA PHE A 369 -5.49 11.30 11.27
C PHE A 369 -5.80 10.87 9.82
N ALA A 370 -6.08 9.59 9.60
CA ALA A 370 -6.45 9.08 8.28
C ALA A 370 -7.70 9.77 7.72
N PHE A 371 -8.70 10.03 8.56
CA PHE A 371 -9.92 10.75 8.15
C PHE A 371 -9.62 12.19 7.70
N ILE A 372 -8.79 12.93 8.44
CA ILE A 372 -8.40 14.31 8.09
C ILE A 372 -7.67 14.32 6.75
N VAL A 373 -6.68 13.43 6.58
CA VAL A 373 -5.89 13.36 5.34
C VAL A 373 -6.78 12.94 4.17
N LEU A 374 -7.64 11.94 4.36
CA LEU A 374 -8.58 11.49 3.32
C LEU A 374 -9.55 12.62 2.94
N LEU A 375 -10.17 13.28 3.93
CA LEU A 375 -11.10 14.37 3.70
C LEU A 375 -10.43 15.51 2.93
N GLY A 376 -9.27 15.98 3.38
CA GLY A 376 -8.54 17.06 2.72
C GLY A 376 -8.12 16.71 1.29
N THR A 377 -7.82 15.43 1.02
CA THR A 377 -7.40 14.96 -0.30
C THR A 377 -8.59 14.79 -1.26
N VAL A 378 -9.74 14.30 -0.77
CA VAL A 378 -10.91 14.00 -1.62
C VAL A 378 -11.86 15.19 -1.70
N PHE A 379 -11.85 16.11 -0.75
CA PHE A 379 -12.75 17.27 -0.69
C PHE A 379 -12.73 18.12 -1.98
N PRO A 380 -11.57 18.45 -2.59
CA PRO A 380 -11.52 19.15 -3.87
C PRO A 380 -12.33 18.47 -4.96
N LEU A 381 -12.25 17.13 -5.07
CA LEU A 381 -12.97 16.36 -6.07
C LEU A 381 -14.50 16.41 -5.85
N ILE A 382 -14.93 16.39 -4.59
CA ILE A 382 -16.34 16.48 -4.25
C ILE A 382 -16.89 17.85 -4.66
N ILE A 383 -16.17 18.93 -4.39
CA ILE A 383 -16.57 20.28 -4.77
C ILE A 383 -16.57 20.46 -6.28
N GLU A 384 -15.56 19.96 -6.98
CA GLU A 384 -15.53 20.00 -8.44
C GLU A 384 -16.71 19.26 -9.06
N ALA A 385 -17.01 18.04 -8.57
CA ALA A 385 -18.16 17.25 -9.05
C ALA A 385 -19.53 17.88 -8.77
N LEU A 386 -19.69 18.63 -7.67
CA LEU A 386 -20.97 19.20 -7.25
C LEU A 386 -21.18 20.65 -7.73
N GLN A 387 -20.11 21.42 -7.89
CA GLN A 387 -20.16 22.85 -8.13
C GLN A 387 -19.41 23.31 -9.40
N ASP A 388 -18.82 22.37 -10.12
CA ASP A 388 -17.95 22.65 -11.31
C ASP A 388 -16.89 23.73 -11.02
N ARG A 389 -16.35 23.69 -9.77
CA ARG A 389 -15.40 24.66 -9.28
C ARG A 389 -14.16 23.96 -8.73
N GLN A 390 -13.00 24.27 -9.27
CA GLN A 390 -11.73 23.77 -8.78
C GLN A 390 -11.29 24.56 -7.54
N ILE A 391 -10.98 23.79 -6.48
CA ILE A 391 -10.40 24.30 -5.24
C ILE A 391 -9.19 23.45 -4.87
N ALA A 392 -8.30 23.99 -4.05
CA ALA A 392 -7.18 23.26 -3.47
C ALA A 392 -7.25 23.34 -1.94
N VAL A 393 -6.94 22.23 -1.28
CA VAL A 393 -6.72 22.18 0.17
C VAL A 393 -5.22 22.22 0.39
N GLY A 394 -4.75 23.33 0.94
CA GLY A 394 -3.31 23.57 1.09
C GLY A 394 -2.74 23.03 2.41
N GLU A 395 -1.42 23.11 2.52
CA GLU A 395 -0.62 22.69 3.67
C GLU A 395 -1.12 23.23 5.03
N PRO A 396 -1.60 24.48 5.17
CA PRO A 396 -2.08 24.99 6.47
C PRO A 396 -3.25 24.20 7.06
N PHE A 397 -4.13 23.65 6.22
CA PHE A 397 -5.23 22.79 6.69
C PHE A 397 -4.68 21.52 7.32
N PHE A 398 -3.80 20.84 6.61
CA PHE A 398 -3.23 19.58 7.10
C PHE A 398 -2.39 19.81 8.34
N ASN A 399 -1.45 20.75 8.33
CA ASN A 399 -0.54 21.03 9.45
C ASN A 399 -1.30 21.41 10.72
N ARG A 400 -2.32 22.26 10.61
CA ARG A 400 -3.10 22.70 11.77
C ARG A 400 -3.81 21.55 12.48
N LEU A 401 -4.28 20.56 11.73
CA LEU A 401 -5.05 19.44 12.27
C LEU A 401 -4.16 18.23 12.63
N THR A 402 -3.12 17.97 11.84
CA THR A 402 -2.32 16.75 12.01
C THR A 402 -1.15 16.90 12.97
N VAL A 403 -0.56 18.10 13.13
CA VAL A 403 0.55 18.34 14.06
C VAL A 403 0.15 18.02 15.51
N PRO A 404 -0.99 18.48 16.05
CA PRO A 404 -1.42 18.09 17.39
C PRO A 404 -1.61 16.58 17.55
N ILE A 405 -2.15 15.92 16.53
CA ILE A 405 -2.33 14.44 16.52
C ILE A 405 -0.98 13.75 16.51
N GLY A 406 -0.03 14.23 15.71
CA GLY A 406 1.34 13.71 15.65
C GLY A 406 2.05 13.80 17.01
N ILE A 407 1.93 14.93 17.70
CA ILE A 407 2.47 15.12 19.06
C ILE A 407 1.80 14.14 20.04
N ALA A 408 0.48 13.97 19.97
CA ALA A 408 -0.24 13.01 20.81
C ALA A 408 0.20 11.56 20.54
N LEU A 409 0.41 11.19 19.26
CA LEU A 409 0.95 9.87 18.87
C LEU A 409 2.38 9.66 19.39
N LEU A 410 3.26 10.66 19.29
CA LEU A 410 4.61 10.61 19.86
C LEU A 410 4.58 10.47 21.39
N THR A 411 3.62 11.12 22.05
CA THR A 411 3.42 10.97 23.50
C THR A 411 3.04 9.53 23.84
N LEU A 412 2.13 8.93 23.09
CA LEU A 412 1.78 7.50 23.26
C LEU A 412 2.97 6.59 22.96
N MET A 413 3.75 6.86 21.91
CA MET A 413 4.98 6.11 21.61
C MET A 413 6.00 6.16 22.74
N SER A 414 6.06 7.27 23.46
CA SER A 414 6.95 7.45 24.61
C SER A 414 6.53 6.62 25.83
N ILE A 415 5.23 6.38 26.00
CA ILE A 415 4.65 5.78 27.20
C ILE A 415 4.22 4.33 26.98
N ALA A 416 3.56 4.02 25.87
CA ALA A 416 2.95 2.72 25.62
C ALA A 416 3.94 1.52 25.73
N PRO A 417 5.19 1.58 25.23
CA PRO A 417 6.13 0.46 25.33
C PRO A 417 6.49 0.08 26.77
N VAL A 418 6.47 1.06 27.68
CA VAL A 418 6.84 0.86 29.09
C VAL A 418 5.64 0.43 29.96
N LEU A 419 4.41 0.59 29.48
CA LEU A 419 3.20 0.14 30.18
C LEU A 419 3.13 -1.39 30.24
N PRO A 420 2.72 -1.96 31.38
CA PRO A 420 2.34 -3.37 31.46
C PRO A 420 0.97 -3.60 30.82
N TRP A 421 0.68 -4.87 30.51
CA TRP A 421 -0.68 -5.32 30.21
C TRP A 421 -1.55 -5.23 31.47
N ARG A 422 -2.82 -4.89 31.31
CA ARG A 422 -3.88 -4.72 32.31
C ARG A 422 -3.78 -3.45 33.16
N LYS A 423 -2.81 -3.30 34.05
CA LYS A 423 -2.72 -2.15 34.97
C LYS A 423 -1.28 -1.81 35.33
N ALA A 424 -0.94 -0.54 35.26
CA ALA A 424 0.34 0.00 35.73
C ALA A 424 0.23 0.52 37.18
N SER A 425 1.30 0.31 37.97
CA SER A 425 1.50 1.02 39.25
C SER A 425 2.37 2.27 39.03
N ALA A 426 2.24 3.28 39.92
CA ALA A 426 3.06 4.49 39.85
C ALA A 426 4.56 4.17 39.97
N GLU A 427 4.93 3.23 40.82
CA GLU A 427 6.30 2.77 41.00
C GLU A 427 6.87 2.13 39.71
N THR A 428 6.07 1.29 39.05
CA THR A 428 6.46 0.71 37.76
C THR A 428 6.71 1.78 36.70
N LEU A 429 5.85 2.81 36.64
CA LEU A 429 6.00 3.90 35.69
C LEU A 429 7.25 4.73 36.00
N GLN A 430 7.47 5.12 37.24
CA GLN A 430 8.68 5.88 37.63
C GLN A 430 9.96 5.15 37.27
N THR A 431 10.06 3.86 37.60
CA THR A 431 11.24 3.07 37.32
C THR A 431 11.47 2.87 35.82
N ARG A 432 10.38 2.67 35.06
CA ARG A 432 10.50 2.39 33.61
C ARG A 432 10.68 3.64 32.77
N LEU A 433 10.15 4.79 33.19
CA LEU A 433 10.29 6.06 32.47
C LEU A 433 11.55 6.83 32.83
N PHE A 434 12.27 6.47 33.90
CA PHE A 434 13.44 7.23 34.38
C PHE A 434 14.46 7.48 33.25
N TRP A 435 15.02 6.47 32.65
CA TRP A 435 16.02 6.62 31.57
C TRP A 435 15.45 7.21 30.27
N PRO A 436 14.25 6.81 29.79
CA PRO A 436 13.58 7.48 28.68
C PRO A 436 13.41 8.99 28.88
N MET A 437 13.04 9.45 30.06
CA MET A 437 12.92 10.89 30.37
C MET A 437 14.26 11.61 30.25
N TRP A 438 15.35 11.01 30.73
CA TRP A 438 16.69 11.60 30.56
C TRP A 438 17.12 11.69 29.11
N SER A 439 16.81 10.70 28.27
CA SER A 439 17.04 10.80 26.82
C SER A 439 16.20 11.90 26.17
N GLY A 440 14.98 12.13 26.64
CA GLY A 440 14.16 13.27 26.21
C GLY A 440 14.77 14.61 26.58
N ILE A 441 15.27 14.74 27.82
CA ILE A 441 15.96 15.96 28.27
C ILE A 441 17.22 16.22 27.45
N ALA A 442 18.01 15.19 27.20
CA ALA A 442 19.20 15.29 26.33
C ALA A 442 18.84 15.73 24.91
N ALA A 443 17.77 15.18 24.34
CA ALA A 443 17.26 15.58 23.03
C ALA A 443 16.78 17.03 23.01
N LEU A 444 16.10 17.50 24.07
CA LEU A 444 15.68 18.90 24.23
C LEU A 444 16.87 19.84 24.25
N VAL A 445 17.88 19.55 25.10
CA VAL A 445 19.08 20.36 25.20
C VAL A 445 19.83 20.41 23.88
N ALA A 446 20.00 19.28 23.22
CA ALA A 446 20.65 19.21 21.92
C ALA A 446 19.87 20.01 20.85
N SER A 447 18.54 19.93 20.84
CA SER A 447 17.69 20.67 19.90
C SER A 447 17.82 22.19 20.10
N LEU A 448 17.81 22.65 21.36
CA LEU A 448 18.02 24.07 21.69
C LEU A 448 19.42 24.55 21.28
N ALA A 449 20.46 23.73 21.54
CA ALA A 449 21.85 24.06 21.17
C ALA A 449 22.04 24.11 19.64
N LEU A 450 21.27 23.34 18.88
CA LEU A 450 21.26 23.35 17.42
C LEU A 450 20.35 24.43 16.81
N GLY A 451 19.74 25.29 17.65
CA GLY A 451 18.93 26.43 17.21
C GLY A 451 17.47 26.10 16.90
N ALA A 452 16.95 24.94 17.35
CA ALA A 452 15.54 24.66 17.24
C ALA A 452 14.72 25.55 18.17
N TYR A 453 13.66 26.16 17.67
CA TYR A 453 12.75 27.00 18.42
C TYR A 453 11.30 26.74 18.00
N GLY A 454 10.37 27.17 18.89
CA GLY A 454 8.94 26.91 18.71
C GLY A 454 8.47 25.65 19.44
N LEU A 455 7.21 25.68 19.85
CA LEU A 455 6.65 24.64 20.72
C LEU A 455 6.61 23.27 20.04
N ALA A 456 6.12 23.20 18.80
CA ALA A 456 5.95 21.94 18.09
C ALA A 456 7.28 21.22 17.80
N PRO A 457 8.33 21.85 17.24
CA PRO A 457 9.63 21.21 17.07
C PRO A 457 10.24 20.73 18.38
N LEU A 458 10.23 21.54 19.43
CA LEU A 458 10.81 21.18 20.72
C LEU A 458 10.09 19.99 21.36
N LEU A 459 8.75 19.96 21.31
CA LEU A 459 7.98 18.80 21.76
C LEU A 459 8.30 17.55 20.93
N THR A 460 8.39 17.69 19.61
CA THR A 460 8.67 16.57 18.72
C THR A 460 10.03 15.93 18.99
N PHE A 461 11.07 16.73 19.11
CA PHE A 461 12.42 16.24 19.42
C PHE A 461 12.52 15.64 20.83
N THR A 462 11.91 16.30 21.81
CA THR A 462 11.88 15.81 23.19
C THR A 462 11.18 14.46 23.28
N LEU A 463 9.96 14.34 22.73
CA LEU A 463 9.20 13.09 22.72
C LEU A 463 9.87 12.01 21.87
N GLY A 464 10.52 12.40 20.77
CA GLY A 464 11.35 11.51 19.97
C GLY A 464 12.50 10.92 20.79
N GLY A 465 13.18 11.74 21.59
CA GLY A 465 14.22 11.31 22.53
C GLY A 465 13.68 10.35 23.61
N VAL A 466 12.52 10.65 24.19
CA VAL A 466 11.85 9.76 25.15
C VAL A 466 11.48 8.43 24.50
N SER A 467 10.91 8.46 23.29
CA SER A 467 10.51 7.25 22.55
C SER A 467 11.72 6.37 22.20
N GLY A 468 12.83 6.98 21.75
CA GLY A 468 14.10 6.30 21.50
C GLY A 468 14.65 5.62 22.76
N GLY A 469 14.68 6.34 23.88
CA GLY A 469 15.08 5.80 25.18
C GLY A 469 14.17 4.68 25.69
N ALA A 470 12.87 4.73 25.38
CA ALA A 470 11.92 3.67 25.72
C ALA A 470 12.10 2.41 24.84
N ALA A 471 12.52 2.59 23.58
CA ALA A 471 12.75 1.48 22.64
C ALA A 471 14.06 0.73 22.92
N LEU A 472 15.09 1.41 23.45
CA LEU A 472 16.41 0.82 23.78
C LEU A 472 16.42 0.05 25.10
N ARG A 473 15.38 0.13 25.91
CA ARG A 473 15.22 -0.55 27.19
C ARG A 473 14.59 -1.94 27.05
#